data_65dfe85ef5577797121f81000cb4604c
#
_entry.id   65dfe85ef5577797121f81000cb4604c
#
_cell.length_a   1.000
_cell.length_b   1.000
_cell.length_c   1.000
_cell.angle_alpha   90.00
_cell.angle_beta   90.00
_cell.angle_gamma   90.00
#
_symmetry.space_group_name_H-M   'P 1'
#
loop_
_entity.id
_entity.type
_entity.pdbx_description
1 polymer ?
#
loop_
_entity_poly.entity_id
_entity_poly.type
_entity_poly.pdbx_seq_one_letter_code
_entity_poly.pdbx_strand_id
1 'polypeptide(L)'
;MKKLFCVLALLFVLPRAGAVSAQGAVVIDADTGETLFEQNADSRLPMASTTKIMTALVALGEGDLDRVYTVKPEYAAVEGSSMYLKAGETLSLRDTLYGLMLASGNDAAVAIAGECGGMNAFVSKMNDKAAELGLTDTHFDNPNGLPSDTHYTTAHELAKITAAALKDPVFRQIVSTKSCTVSGHALSNHNRLLSMYDGAIGVKTGYTRAAGRCLVSAAERHGRTIIAVTLNDPNDWNDHMEMLDAGFAQYSEVMLHKAGDTIANVRVFGGDTASVPLAAKNTVTAYLLPGEKEKMQRVRYGEKICYAPVVRTAQAGSVEYRLGDCVLARDTLVYGGESLLPAEEKGIVEKILERFTN
;
A
#
# COMPACT_ATOMS: atom_id res chain seq x y z
N MET A 1 20.14 5.98 -53.79
CA MET A 1 20.85 5.71 -52.53
C MET A 1 19.84 5.55 -51.41
N LYS A 2 19.52 4.31 -51.00
CA LYS A 2 18.56 4.01 -49.92
C LYS A 2 19.31 4.12 -48.60
N LYS A 3 18.93 5.09 -47.75
CA LYS A 3 19.46 5.21 -46.38
C LYS A 3 18.82 4.11 -45.53
N LEU A 4 19.62 3.14 -45.13
CA LEU A 4 19.27 2.10 -44.18
C LEU A 4 19.29 2.72 -42.75
N PHE A 5 18.12 2.92 -42.16
CA PHE A 5 18.00 3.30 -40.75
C PHE A 5 18.15 2.03 -39.91
N CYS A 6 19.33 1.83 -39.34
CA CYS A 6 19.50 0.84 -38.25
C CYS A 6 18.81 1.39 -36.99
N VAL A 7 17.66 0.82 -36.66
CA VAL A 7 17.07 0.99 -35.32
C VAL A 7 17.85 0.06 -34.38
N LEU A 8 18.72 0.66 -33.57
CA LEU A 8 19.40 -0.02 -32.49
C LEU A 8 18.39 -0.22 -31.37
N ALA A 9 17.78 -1.41 -31.31
CA ALA A 9 16.97 -1.81 -30.15
C ALA A 9 17.91 -1.98 -28.96
N LEU A 10 17.96 -1.00 -28.05
CA LEU A 10 18.56 -1.15 -26.74
C LEU A 10 17.75 -2.21 -25.99
N LEU A 11 18.27 -3.44 -25.96
CA LEU A 11 17.81 -4.46 -25.03
C LEU A 11 18.20 -4.00 -23.63
N PHE A 12 17.26 -3.41 -22.90
CA PHE A 12 17.36 -3.26 -21.46
C PHE A 12 17.35 -4.66 -20.86
N VAL A 13 18.51 -5.15 -20.46
CA VAL A 13 18.61 -6.33 -19.58
C VAL A 13 18.15 -5.87 -18.21
N LEU A 14 16.86 -6.05 -17.90
CA LEU A 14 16.35 -5.86 -16.55
C LEU A 14 17.08 -6.85 -15.63
N PRO A 15 17.57 -6.43 -14.46
CA PRO A 15 18.11 -7.34 -13.48
C PRO A 15 17.01 -8.34 -13.08
N ARG A 16 17.15 -9.59 -13.51
CA ARG A 16 16.31 -10.67 -13.02
C ARG A 16 16.86 -11.08 -11.66
N ALA A 17 15.98 -11.19 -10.67
CA ALA A 17 16.32 -11.95 -9.47
C ALA A 17 16.77 -13.33 -9.91
N GLY A 18 17.91 -13.78 -9.41
CA GLY A 18 18.36 -15.16 -9.60
C GLY A 18 17.30 -16.11 -9.00
N ALA A 19 17.41 -17.44 -9.31
CA ALA A 19 16.57 -18.41 -8.64
C ALA A 19 16.83 -18.31 -7.11
N VAL A 20 15.76 -18.13 -6.33
CA VAL A 20 15.81 -18.12 -4.88
C VAL A 20 15.77 -19.53 -4.30
N SER A 21 16.21 -19.71 -3.07
CA SER A 21 16.24 -21.03 -2.42
C SER A 21 14.86 -21.54 -1.98
N ALA A 22 13.84 -20.70 -2.08
CA ALA A 22 12.46 -21.00 -1.72
C ALA A 22 11.81 -22.06 -2.61
N GLN A 23 10.93 -22.89 -2.03
CA GLN A 23 10.09 -23.81 -2.81
C GLN A 23 9.02 -23.06 -3.60
N GLY A 24 8.43 -21.98 -3.04
CA GLY A 24 7.52 -21.07 -3.71
C GLY A 24 7.87 -19.62 -3.35
N ALA A 25 7.92 -18.72 -4.34
CA ALA A 25 8.26 -17.31 -4.12
C ALA A 25 7.52 -16.39 -5.08
N VAL A 26 7.24 -15.16 -4.63
CA VAL A 26 6.66 -14.10 -5.46
C VAL A 26 7.10 -12.72 -4.96
N VAL A 27 7.22 -11.77 -5.87
CA VAL A 27 7.24 -10.33 -5.58
C VAL A 27 6.12 -9.67 -6.37
N ILE A 28 5.29 -8.89 -5.68
CA ILE A 28 4.24 -8.10 -6.32
C ILE A 28 4.37 -6.62 -5.96
N ASP A 29 3.88 -5.75 -6.84
CA ASP A 29 3.51 -4.38 -6.47
C ASP A 29 2.24 -4.44 -5.62
N ALA A 30 2.26 -3.84 -4.43
CA ALA A 30 1.16 -3.93 -3.47
C ALA A 30 -0.10 -3.17 -3.90
N ASP A 31 0.07 -2.12 -4.72
CA ASP A 31 -1.01 -1.22 -5.13
C ASP A 31 -1.73 -1.72 -6.38
N THR A 32 -0.99 -2.30 -7.33
CA THR A 32 -1.53 -2.75 -8.62
C THR A 32 -1.75 -4.25 -8.70
N GLY A 33 -1.07 -5.03 -7.83
CA GLY A 33 -1.04 -6.49 -7.90
C GLY A 33 -0.16 -7.04 -9.04
N GLU A 34 0.58 -6.17 -9.76
CA GLU A 34 1.49 -6.60 -10.83
C GLU A 34 2.60 -7.49 -10.28
N THR A 35 2.84 -8.63 -10.94
CA THR A 35 3.89 -9.58 -10.54
C THR A 35 5.24 -9.14 -11.10
N LEU A 36 6.20 -8.90 -10.20
CA LEU A 36 7.55 -8.46 -10.54
C LEU A 36 8.56 -9.63 -10.60
N PHE A 37 8.30 -10.68 -9.86
CA PHE A 37 9.06 -11.93 -9.84
C PHE A 37 8.19 -13.07 -9.36
N GLU A 38 8.39 -14.28 -9.90
CA GLU A 38 7.71 -15.49 -9.43
C GLU A 38 8.57 -16.73 -9.63
N GLN A 39 8.46 -17.66 -8.70
CA GLN A 39 9.03 -19.01 -8.77
C GLN A 39 8.09 -19.97 -8.07
N ASN A 40 7.46 -20.90 -8.81
CA ASN A 40 6.46 -21.83 -8.29
C ASN A 40 5.38 -21.17 -7.42
N ALA A 41 4.99 -19.93 -7.78
CA ALA A 41 4.22 -19.02 -6.93
C ALA A 41 2.80 -19.52 -6.62
N ASP A 42 2.25 -20.42 -7.44
CA ASP A 42 0.92 -21.01 -7.30
C ASP A 42 0.93 -22.42 -6.69
N SER A 43 2.08 -22.91 -6.22
CA SER A 43 2.16 -24.18 -5.49
C SER A 43 1.52 -24.04 -4.12
N ARG A 44 0.56 -24.95 -3.78
CA ARG A 44 -0.02 -25.05 -2.43
C ARG A 44 1.02 -25.55 -1.45
N LEU A 45 1.36 -24.74 -0.47
CA LEU A 45 2.39 -25.02 0.54
C LEU A 45 1.90 -24.67 1.94
N PRO A 46 2.39 -25.35 2.99
CA PRO A 46 2.17 -24.93 4.36
C PRO A 46 2.79 -23.57 4.60
N MET A 47 2.09 -22.70 5.33
CA MET A 47 2.47 -21.30 5.50
C MET A 47 2.96 -20.94 6.91
N ALA A 48 2.90 -21.86 7.86
CA ALA A 48 3.26 -21.64 9.27
C ALA A 48 2.60 -20.34 9.83
N SER A 49 3.30 -19.61 10.68
CA SER A 49 2.78 -18.38 11.31
C SER A 49 2.56 -17.19 10.38
N THR A 50 2.81 -17.28 9.07
CA THR A 50 2.35 -16.26 8.14
C THR A 50 0.83 -16.24 8.00
N THR A 51 0.14 -17.31 8.40
CA THR A 51 -1.32 -17.39 8.66
C THR A 51 -1.84 -16.19 9.45
N LYS A 52 -1.05 -15.69 10.39
CA LYS A 52 -1.45 -14.58 11.30
C LYS A 52 -1.69 -13.26 10.58
N ILE A 53 -1.26 -13.13 9.33
CA ILE A 53 -1.64 -11.98 8.48
C ILE A 53 -3.15 -12.00 8.23
N MET A 54 -3.72 -13.16 7.87
CA MET A 54 -5.16 -13.32 7.69
C MET A 54 -5.91 -13.16 9.04
N THR A 55 -5.35 -13.70 10.12
CA THR A 55 -5.91 -13.53 11.46
C THR A 55 -6.02 -12.07 11.85
N ALA A 56 -4.96 -11.29 11.59
CA ALA A 56 -4.97 -9.85 11.83
C ALA A 56 -5.97 -9.13 10.92
N LEU A 57 -6.01 -9.45 9.62
CA LEU A 57 -6.92 -8.85 8.65
C LEU A 57 -8.40 -9.05 9.05
N VAL A 58 -8.77 -10.24 9.48
CA VAL A 58 -10.13 -10.54 9.95
C VAL A 58 -10.43 -9.79 11.25
N ALA A 59 -9.50 -9.79 12.21
CA ALA A 59 -9.68 -9.11 13.48
C ALA A 59 -9.83 -7.59 13.34
N LEU A 60 -9.11 -6.97 12.42
CA LEU A 60 -9.24 -5.54 12.09
C LEU A 60 -10.64 -5.20 11.56
N GLY A 61 -11.27 -6.12 10.84
CA GLY A 61 -12.64 -5.96 10.34
C GLY A 61 -13.74 -6.05 11.41
N GLU A 62 -13.44 -6.51 12.63
CA GLU A 62 -14.40 -6.63 13.74
C GLU A 62 -14.74 -5.28 14.42
N GLY A 63 -14.04 -4.19 14.07
CA GLY A 63 -14.36 -2.81 14.45
C GLY A 63 -13.66 -2.34 15.71
N ASP A 64 -14.22 -2.52 16.91
CA ASP A 64 -13.67 -1.95 18.15
C ASP A 64 -12.40 -2.66 18.62
N LEU A 65 -11.24 -2.13 18.18
CA LEU A 65 -9.92 -2.65 18.56
C LEU A 65 -9.52 -2.27 19.99
N ASP A 66 -10.12 -1.26 20.56
CA ASP A 66 -9.79 -0.77 21.90
C ASP A 66 -10.68 -1.41 22.98
N ARG A 67 -11.63 -2.27 22.58
CA ARG A 67 -12.39 -3.08 23.52
C ARG A 67 -11.44 -3.95 24.36
N VAL A 68 -11.64 -3.91 25.68
CA VAL A 68 -10.85 -4.68 26.64
C VAL A 68 -11.58 -5.97 26.94
N TYR A 69 -10.82 -7.07 27.04
CA TYR A 69 -11.31 -8.39 27.45
C TYR A 69 -10.44 -8.98 28.54
N THR A 70 -10.98 -9.98 29.25
CA THR A 70 -10.22 -10.76 30.24
C THR A 70 -9.73 -12.05 29.62
N VAL A 71 -8.43 -12.32 29.73
CA VAL A 71 -7.80 -13.53 29.20
C VAL A 71 -8.35 -14.76 29.88
N LYS A 72 -8.93 -15.67 29.11
CA LYS A 72 -9.43 -16.97 29.62
C LYS A 72 -8.28 -17.98 29.74
N PRO A 73 -8.37 -18.96 30.62
CA PRO A 73 -7.33 -19.98 30.80
C PRO A 73 -6.95 -20.70 29.49
N GLU A 74 -7.94 -20.99 28.63
CA GLU A 74 -7.73 -21.67 27.35
C GLU A 74 -6.93 -20.83 26.33
N TYR A 75 -6.88 -19.51 26.48
CA TYR A 75 -6.07 -18.66 25.62
C TYR A 75 -4.59 -18.75 25.97
N ALA A 76 -4.26 -18.88 27.24
CA ALA A 76 -2.89 -18.94 27.74
C ALA A 76 -2.24 -20.33 27.57
N ALA A 77 -3.03 -21.40 27.38
CA ALA A 77 -2.56 -22.78 27.29
C ALA A 77 -2.33 -23.24 25.84
N VAL A 78 -1.52 -22.49 25.07
CA VAL A 78 -1.27 -22.80 23.64
C VAL A 78 0.23 -23.03 23.41
N GLU A 79 0.56 -24.08 22.65
CA GLU A 79 1.94 -24.40 22.32
C GLU A 79 2.55 -23.46 21.26
N GLY A 80 3.89 -23.40 21.24
CA GLY A 80 4.67 -22.67 20.26
C GLY A 80 4.99 -21.23 20.70
N SER A 81 5.14 -20.31 19.71
CA SER A 81 5.45 -18.91 20.01
C SER A 81 4.33 -18.26 20.80
N SER A 82 4.68 -17.44 21.79
CA SER A 82 3.73 -16.84 22.73
C SER A 82 4.09 -15.41 23.07
N MET A 83 3.10 -14.55 23.30
CA MET A 83 3.29 -13.29 24.00
C MET A 83 3.21 -13.45 25.53
N TYR A 84 2.98 -14.68 26.00
CA TYR A 84 2.89 -15.07 27.40
C TYR A 84 1.69 -14.49 28.14
N LEU A 85 0.50 -14.62 27.52
CA LEU A 85 -0.77 -14.25 28.14
C LEU A 85 -0.99 -15.05 29.45
N LYS A 86 -1.54 -14.35 30.45
CA LYS A 86 -1.88 -14.94 31.74
C LYS A 86 -3.38 -14.94 31.95
N ALA A 87 -3.94 -16.05 32.37
CA ALA A 87 -5.38 -16.11 32.70
C ALA A 87 -5.75 -15.06 33.77
N GLY A 88 -6.81 -14.33 33.52
CA GLY A 88 -7.31 -13.27 34.39
C GLY A 88 -6.72 -11.87 34.16
N GLU A 89 -5.67 -11.72 33.34
CA GLU A 89 -5.23 -10.40 32.93
C GLU A 89 -6.17 -9.77 31.89
N THR A 90 -6.09 -8.46 31.71
CA THR A 90 -6.93 -7.71 30.77
C THR A 90 -6.08 -7.05 29.71
N LEU A 91 -6.48 -7.22 28.43
CA LEU A 91 -5.86 -6.59 27.27
C LEU A 91 -6.92 -6.01 26.34
N SER A 92 -6.50 -5.03 25.51
CA SER A 92 -7.29 -4.66 24.36
C SER A 92 -7.05 -5.62 23.19
N LEU A 93 -8.01 -5.67 22.25
CA LEU A 93 -7.81 -6.42 20.99
C LEU A 93 -6.60 -5.87 20.21
N ARG A 94 -6.39 -4.56 20.24
CA ARG A 94 -5.21 -3.88 19.67
C ARG A 94 -3.89 -4.39 20.25
N ASP A 95 -3.79 -4.46 21.58
CA ASP A 95 -2.58 -4.96 22.26
C ASP A 95 -2.31 -6.43 21.91
N THR A 96 -3.39 -7.20 21.78
CA THR A 96 -3.30 -8.60 21.36
C THR A 96 -2.81 -8.74 19.92
N LEU A 97 -3.21 -7.82 19.01
CA LEU A 97 -2.68 -7.79 17.64
C LEU A 97 -1.17 -7.47 17.59
N TYR A 98 -0.66 -6.63 18.50
CA TYR A 98 0.79 -6.45 18.63
C TYR A 98 1.48 -7.76 19.03
N GLY A 99 0.94 -8.48 20.02
CA GLY A 99 1.46 -9.78 20.41
C GLY A 99 1.41 -10.82 19.29
N LEU A 100 0.30 -10.84 18.54
CA LEU A 100 0.13 -11.70 17.36
C LEU A 100 1.23 -11.49 16.31
N MET A 101 1.49 -10.24 15.96
CA MET A 101 2.37 -9.93 14.82
C MET A 101 3.85 -9.87 15.23
N LEU A 102 4.21 -9.23 16.33
CA LEU A 102 5.59 -9.06 16.76
C LEU A 102 6.19 -10.34 17.35
N ALA A 103 5.55 -10.87 18.40
CA ALA A 103 6.00 -12.08 19.09
C ALA A 103 5.52 -13.37 18.41
N SER A 104 4.72 -13.25 17.35
CA SER A 104 4.10 -14.41 16.70
C SER A 104 3.23 -15.26 17.65
N GLY A 105 2.59 -14.64 18.67
CA GLY A 105 1.88 -15.32 19.73
C GLY A 105 0.76 -16.22 19.21
N ASN A 106 0.84 -17.53 19.50
CA ASN A 106 -0.24 -18.47 19.26
C ASN A 106 -1.37 -18.28 20.26
N ASP A 107 -1.02 -17.93 21.49
CA ASP A 107 -1.93 -17.50 22.55
C ASP A 107 -2.73 -16.25 22.14
N ALA A 108 -2.06 -15.25 21.53
CA ALA A 108 -2.72 -14.08 20.96
C ALA A 108 -3.70 -14.44 19.83
N ALA A 109 -3.31 -15.38 18.94
CA ALA A 109 -4.19 -15.81 17.85
C ALA A 109 -5.46 -16.50 18.37
N VAL A 110 -5.32 -17.36 19.39
CA VAL A 110 -6.46 -18.05 20.02
C VAL A 110 -7.34 -17.07 20.80
N ALA A 111 -6.75 -16.10 21.50
CA ALA A 111 -7.50 -15.05 22.20
C ALA A 111 -8.31 -14.19 21.22
N ILE A 112 -7.71 -13.74 20.11
CA ILE A 112 -8.40 -13.00 19.06
C ILE A 112 -9.59 -13.81 18.52
N ALA A 113 -9.36 -15.08 18.14
CA ALA A 113 -10.43 -15.93 17.63
C ALA A 113 -11.54 -16.13 18.66
N GLY A 114 -11.19 -16.34 19.95
CA GLY A 114 -12.15 -16.48 21.03
C GLY A 114 -13.02 -15.24 21.25
N GLU A 115 -12.42 -14.06 21.17
CA GLU A 115 -13.11 -12.78 21.39
C GLU A 115 -13.86 -12.27 20.13
N CYS A 116 -13.52 -12.80 18.95
CA CYS A 116 -14.17 -12.44 17.68
C CYS A 116 -15.23 -13.47 17.24
N GLY A 117 -15.86 -14.18 18.18
CA GLY A 117 -16.98 -15.08 17.93
C GLY A 117 -16.71 -16.55 18.19
N GLY A 118 -15.53 -16.91 18.70
CA GLY A 118 -15.10 -18.28 18.96
C GLY A 118 -14.32 -18.91 17.81
N MET A 119 -13.56 -19.95 18.11
CA MET A 119 -12.59 -20.57 17.20
C MET A 119 -13.21 -20.96 15.85
N ASN A 120 -14.28 -21.74 15.86
CA ASN A 120 -14.88 -22.23 14.61
C ASN A 120 -15.46 -21.09 13.75
N ALA A 121 -16.15 -20.13 14.37
CA ALA A 121 -16.71 -18.98 13.68
C ALA A 121 -15.61 -18.09 13.11
N PHE A 122 -14.50 -17.93 13.84
CA PHE A 122 -13.37 -17.12 13.37
C PHE A 122 -12.65 -17.77 12.17
N VAL A 123 -12.41 -19.09 12.23
CA VAL A 123 -11.84 -19.84 11.10
C VAL A 123 -12.75 -19.77 9.88
N SER A 124 -14.08 -19.85 10.06
CA SER A 124 -15.02 -19.61 8.95
C SER A 124 -14.82 -18.22 8.36
N LYS A 125 -14.75 -17.16 9.18
CA LYS A 125 -14.49 -15.79 8.71
C LYS A 125 -13.16 -15.66 7.95
N MET A 126 -12.10 -16.40 8.35
CA MET A 126 -10.84 -16.42 7.61
C MET A 126 -11.01 -17.01 6.21
N ASN A 127 -11.75 -18.11 6.07
CA ASN A 127 -12.04 -18.72 4.77
C ASN A 127 -13.01 -17.88 3.93
N ASP A 128 -14.02 -17.25 4.56
CA ASP A 128 -14.93 -16.31 3.89
C ASP A 128 -14.14 -15.10 3.34
N LYS A 129 -13.17 -14.57 4.11
CA LYS A 129 -12.28 -13.50 3.66
C LYS A 129 -11.36 -13.95 2.52
N ALA A 130 -10.88 -15.19 2.54
CA ALA A 130 -10.13 -15.76 1.42
C ALA A 130 -10.99 -15.81 0.15
N ALA A 131 -12.23 -16.27 0.25
CA ALA A 131 -13.18 -16.28 -0.86
C ALA A 131 -13.51 -14.87 -1.38
N GLU A 132 -13.72 -13.89 -0.48
CA GLU A 132 -13.94 -12.48 -0.82
C GLU A 132 -12.77 -11.89 -1.63
N LEU A 133 -11.55 -12.28 -1.28
CA LEU A 133 -10.34 -11.87 -2.00
C LEU A 133 -10.08 -12.67 -3.29
N GLY A 134 -10.97 -13.61 -3.63
CA GLY A 134 -10.85 -14.46 -4.81
C GLY A 134 -9.73 -15.50 -4.73
N LEU A 135 -9.39 -15.96 -3.51
CA LEU A 135 -8.33 -16.96 -3.30
C LEU A 135 -8.94 -18.36 -3.39
N THR A 136 -8.45 -19.14 -4.33
CA THR A 136 -8.96 -20.49 -4.60
C THR A 136 -8.02 -21.60 -4.14
N ASP A 137 -6.79 -21.23 -3.82
CA ASP A 137 -5.70 -22.11 -3.42
C ASP A 137 -5.19 -21.83 -2.02
N THR A 138 -6.08 -21.27 -1.15
CA THR A 138 -5.82 -21.00 0.26
C THR A 138 -6.95 -21.56 1.11
N HIS A 139 -6.58 -22.25 2.20
CA HIS A 139 -7.51 -22.74 3.21
C HIS A 139 -6.92 -22.65 4.61
N PHE A 140 -7.73 -22.24 5.56
CA PHE A 140 -7.36 -22.07 6.96
C PHE A 140 -8.13 -23.06 7.85
N ASP A 141 -7.40 -23.80 8.72
CA ASP A 141 -7.97 -24.67 9.74
C ASP A 141 -7.85 -24.07 11.14
N ASN A 142 -6.94 -23.09 11.30
CA ASN A 142 -6.66 -22.45 12.58
C ASN A 142 -6.11 -21.02 12.38
N PRO A 143 -6.15 -20.16 13.42
CA PRO A 143 -5.71 -18.76 13.31
C PRO A 143 -4.20 -18.57 13.57
N ASN A 144 -3.45 -19.60 13.94
CA ASN A 144 -2.06 -19.47 14.39
C ASN A 144 -1.02 -20.05 13.41
N GLY A 145 -1.44 -20.92 12.49
CA GLY A 145 -0.57 -21.55 11.49
C GLY A 145 0.09 -22.83 11.95
N LEU A 146 -0.48 -23.51 12.94
CA LEU A 146 -0.06 -24.88 13.28
C LEU A 146 -0.41 -25.83 12.13
N PRO A 147 0.42 -26.87 11.90
CA PRO A 147 0.25 -27.77 10.76
C PRO A 147 -1.09 -28.51 10.77
N SER A 148 -1.72 -28.58 9.62
CA SER A 148 -2.85 -29.43 9.28
C SER A 148 -2.78 -29.79 7.81
N ASP A 149 -3.32 -30.93 7.38
CA ASP A 149 -3.27 -31.40 5.99
C ASP A 149 -4.02 -30.50 5.02
N THR A 150 -5.00 -29.74 5.52
CA THR A 150 -5.82 -28.81 4.76
C THR A 150 -5.49 -27.34 5.01
N HIS A 151 -4.41 -27.03 5.78
CA HIS A 151 -3.96 -25.68 6.06
C HIS A 151 -2.83 -25.27 5.12
N TYR A 152 -3.17 -24.63 4.01
CA TYR A 152 -2.23 -24.27 2.95
C TYR A 152 -2.57 -22.93 2.29
N THR A 153 -1.60 -22.39 1.57
CA THR A 153 -1.73 -21.23 0.68
C THR A 153 -0.75 -21.36 -0.47
N THR A 154 -0.76 -20.37 -1.38
CA THR A 154 0.29 -20.16 -2.38
C THR A 154 1.03 -18.86 -2.07
N ALA A 155 2.25 -18.70 -2.61
CA ALA A 155 2.99 -17.45 -2.43
C ALA A 155 2.21 -16.26 -3.03
N HIS A 156 1.59 -16.43 -4.19
CA HIS A 156 0.74 -15.43 -4.85
C HIS A 156 -0.45 -15.02 -3.97
N GLU A 157 -1.18 -15.99 -3.43
CA GLU A 157 -2.38 -15.70 -2.65
C GLU A 157 -2.03 -15.06 -1.29
N LEU A 158 -0.93 -15.50 -0.67
CA LEU A 158 -0.44 -14.87 0.56
C LEU A 158 0.02 -13.42 0.33
N ALA A 159 0.59 -13.12 -0.83
CA ALA A 159 0.91 -11.75 -1.22
C ALA A 159 -0.36 -10.90 -1.38
N LYS A 160 -1.44 -11.42 -1.98
CA LYS A 160 -2.74 -10.74 -2.08
C LYS A 160 -3.36 -10.47 -0.71
N ILE A 161 -3.32 -11.46 0.21
CA ILE A 161 -3.77 -11.27 1.60
C ILE A 161 -2.98 -10.13 2.27
N THR A 162 -1.67 -10.12 2.06
CA THR A 162 -0.79 -9.11 2.63
C THR A 162 -1.06 -7.73 2.05
N ALA A 163 -1.28 -7.62 0.74
CA ALA A 163 -1.65 -6.36 0.09
C ALA A 163 -2.98 -5.82 0.63
N ALA A 164 -3.97 -6.69 0.84
CA ALA A 164 -5.23 -6.30 1.46
C ALA A 164 -5.04 -5.81 2.90
N ALA A 165 -4.22 -6.50 3.71
CA ALA A 165 -3.95 -6.12 5.09
C ALA A 165 -3.17 -4.80 5.21
N LEU A 166 -2.20 -4.54 4.33
CA LEU A 166 -1.41 -3.29 4.31
C LEU A 166 -2.22 -2.04 3.95
N LYS A 167 -3.43 -2.17 3.41
CA LYS A 167 -4.35 -1.04 3.21
C LYS A 167 -4.88 -0.47 4.52
N ASP A 168 -4.90 -1.28 5.59
CA ASP A 168 -5.28 -0.83 6.92
C ASP A 168 -4.08 -0.14 7.61
N PRO A 169 -4.20 1.15 8.00
CA PRO A 169 -3.10 1.89 8.62
C PRO A 169 -2.70 1.32 9.99
N VAL A 170 -3.62 0.69 10.73
CA VAL A 170 -3.32 0.05 12.01
C VAL A 170 -2.47 -1.19 11.80
N PHE A 171 -2.83 -2.04 10.82
CA PHE A 171 -2.00 -3.18 10.46
C PHE A 171 -0.59 -2.75 10.07
N ARG A 172 -0.49 -1.75 9.17
CA ARG A 172 0.79 -1.22 8.72
C ARG A 172 1.65 -0.70 9.88
N GLN A 173 1.04 0.01 10.83
CA GLN A 173 1.72 0.48 12.05
C GLN A 173 2.22 -0.69 12.90
N ILE A 174 1.39 -1.70 13.15
CA ILE A 174 1.75 -2.86 13.96
C ILE A 174 2.94 -3.60 13.36
N VAL A 175 2.87 -3.98 12.08
CA VAL A 175 3.91 -4.82 11.44
C VAL A 175 5.22 -4.09 11.21
N SER A 176 5.21 -2.76 11.13
CA SER A 176 6.43 -1.92 11.03
C SER A 176 7.08 -1.61 12.39
N THR A 177 6.41 -1.92 13.49
CA THR A 177 6.93 -1.70 14.84
C THR A 177 8.05 -2.71 15.15
N LYS A 178 9.25 -2.23 15.48
CA LYS A 178 10.41 -3.06 15.83
C LYS A 178 10.28 -3.68 17.23
N SER A 179 9.82 -2.88 18.19
CA SER A 179 9.55 -3.31 19.56
C SER A 179 8.59 -2.34 20.24
N CYS A 180 7.82 -2.84 21.18
CA CYS A 180 6.94 -2.03 22.02
C CYS A 180 6.66 -2.74 23.35
N THR A 181 6.06 -2.02 24.29
CA THR A 181 5.46 -2.59 25.49
C THR A 181 3.97 -2.27 25.48
N VAL A 182 3.14 -3.31 25.51
CA VAL A 182 1.68 -3.20 25.56
C VAL A 182 1.13 -4.00 26.70
N SER A 183 0.24 -3.43 27.50
CA SER A 183 -0.38 -4.08 28.69
C SER A 183 0.64 -4.84 29.56
N GLY A 184 1.86 -4.30 29.73
CA GLY A 184 2.94 -4.90 30.52
C GLY A 184 3.77 -5.99 29.80
N HIS A 185 3.43 -6.36 28.57
CA HIS A 185 4.20 -7.30 27.74
C HIS A 185 5.23 -6.55 26.90
N ALA A 186 6.52 -6.85 27.07
CA ALA A 186 7.61 -6.35 26.22
C ALA A 186 7.70 -7.23 24.97
N LEU A 187 7.44 -6.67 23.80
CA LEU A 187 7.38 -7.37 22.54
C LEU A 187 8.52 -6.92 21.61
N SER A 188 9.12 -7.87 20.91
CA SER A 188 10.12 -7.62 19.87
C SER A 188 9.69 -8.30 18.58
N ASN A 189 9.79 -7.58 17.48
CA ASN A 189 9.40 -8.09 16.17
C ASN A 189 10.45 -9.09 15.67
N HIS A 190 10.01 -10.29 15.32
CA HIS A 190 10.88 -11.33 14.78
C HIS A 190 11.38 -11.02 13.36
N ASN A 191 10.77 -10.06 12.68
CA ASN A 191 11.18 -9.67 11.31
C ASN A 191 12.45 -8.81 11.34
N ARG A 192 13.58 -9.43 11.08
CA ARG A 192 14.90 -8.79 11.07
C ARG A 192 15.06 -7.76 9.95
N LEU A 193 14.31 -7.89 8.83
CA LEU A 193 14.39 -6.96 7.70
C LEU A 193 14.04 -5.54 8.10
N LEU A 194 13.21 -5.33 9.13
CA LEU A 194 12.94 -3.99 9.68
C LEU A 194 14.21 -3.23 10.12
N SER A 195 15.32 -3.93 10.36
CA SER A 195 16.61 -3.34 10.73
C SER A 195 17.71 -3.59 9.71
N MET A 196 17.52 -4.52 8.76
CA MET A 196 18.52 -4.95 7.79
C MET A 196 18.30 -4.37 6.39
N TYR A 197 17.05 -3.96 6.07
CA TYR A 197 16.69 -3.52 4.72
C TYR A 197 16.06 -2.13 4.76
N ASP A 198 16.63 -1.20 3.97
CA ASP A 198 16.11 0.16 3.88
C ASP A 198 14.74 0.21 3.20
N GLY A 199 13.80 0.92 3.84
CA GLY A 199 12.41 0.98 3.40
C GLY A 199 11.53 -0.19 3.86
N ALA A 200 12.06 -1.19 4.61
CA ALA A 200 11.23 -2.28 5.12
C ALA A 200 10.12 -1.80 6.07
N ILE A 201 8.88 -2.27 5.83
CA ILE A 201 7.69 -1.90 6.60
C ILE A 201 6.98 -3.10 7.24
N GLY A 202 7.52 -4.30 7.14
CA GLY A 202 6.94 -5.51 7.72
C GLY A 202 7.39 -6.76 6.99
N VAL A 203 6.72 -7.91 7.13
CA VAL A 203 5.37 -8.14 7.65
C VAL A 203 5.38 -9.28 8.70
N LYS A 204 5.69 -10.55 8.29
CA LYS A 204 5.56 -11.70 9.18
C LYS A 204 6.51 -12.84 8.84
N THR A 205 7.10 -13.43 9.86
CA THR A 205 7.91 -14.67 9.81
C THR A 205 7.07 -15.88 10.16
N GLY A 206 7.42 -17.05 9.63
CA GLY A 206 6.82 -18.32 9.98
C GLY A 206 7.83 -19.45 9.97
N TYR A 207 7.65 -20.42 10.85
CA TYR A 207 8.41 -21.66 10.84
C TYR A 207 7.64 -22.80 11.52
N THR A 208 7.57 -23.93 10.85
CA THR A 208 7.28 -25.25 11.45
C THR A 208 8.17 -26.28 10.76
N ARG A 209 8.29 -27.49 11.35
CA ARG A 209 9.04 -28.57 10.68
C ARG A 209 8.46 -28.93 9.32
N ALA A 210 7.13 -28.87 9.18
CA ALA A 210 6.44 -29.21 7.95
C ALA A 210 6.56 -28.11 6.87
N ALA A 211 6.50 -26.83 7.27
CA ALA A 211 6.52 -25.71 6.36
C ALA A 211 7.93 -25.22 5.99
N GLY A 212 8.95 -25.58 6.79
CA GLY A 212 10.23 -24.89 6.70
C GLY A 212 10.12 -23.42 7.12
N ARG A 213 11.07 -22.59 6.71
CA ARG A 213 11.03 -21.14 6.95
C ARG A 213 10.12 -20.48 5.92
N CYS A 214 9.23 -19.63 6.39
CA CYS A 214 8.33 -18.82 5.55
C CYS A 214 8.50 -17.36 5.95
N LEU A 215 8.55 -16.49 4.98
CA LEU A 215 8.69 -15.05 5.22
C LEU A 215 7.75 -14.28 4.27
N VAL A 216 7.10 -13.29 4.85
CA VAL A 216 6.43 -12.24 4.10
C VAL A 216 7.09 -10.93 4.49
N SER A 217 7.62 -10.20 3.53
CA SER A 217 8.16 -8.86 3.73
C SER A 217 7.49 -7.84 2.82
N ALA A 218 7.51 -6.60 3.24
CA ALA A 218 7.10 -5.47 2.43
C ALA A 218 8.09 -4.33 2.63
N ALA A 219 8.33 -3.58 1.57
CA ALA A 219 9.17 -2.40 1.61
C ALA A 219 8.55 -1.28 0.76
N GLU A 220 8.83 -0.03 1.16
CA GLU A 220 8.39 1.16 0.46
C GLU A 220 9.59 2.00 0.05
N ARG A 221 9.66 2.36 -1.24
CA ARG A 221 10.62 3.32 -1.80
C ARG A 221 9.93 4.17 -2.85
N HIS A 222 10.21 5.46 -2.84
CA HIS A 222 9.69 6.41 -3.85
C HIS A 222 8.16 6.37 -4.03
N GLY A 223 7.42 6.13 -2.93
CA GLY A 223 5.96 6.05 -2.96
C GLY A 223 5.39 4.75 -3.57
N ARG A 224 6.24 3.75 -3.86
CA ARG A 224 5.82 2.41 -4.29
C ARG A 224 6.05 1.41 -3.17
N THR A 225 5.07 0.58 -2.92
CA THR A 225 5.16 -0.52 -1.95
C THR A 225 5.23 -1.84 -2.71
N ILE A 226 6.23 -2.67 -2.42
CA ILE A 226 6.32 -4.03 -2.95
C ILE A 226 6.28 -5.05 -1.82
N ILE A 227 5.72 -6.23 -2.11
CA ILE A 227 5.59 -7.36 -1.19
C ILE A 227 6.36 -8.53 -1.76
N ALA A 228 7.24 -9.12 -0.95
CA ALA A 228 7.89 -10.38 -1.25
C ALA A 228 7.38 -11.47 -0.31
N VAL A 229 7.15 -12.65 -0.86
CA VAL A 229 6.72 -13.85 -0.12
C VAL A 229 7.61 -15.01 -0.51
N THR A 230 8.14 -15.73 0.49
CA THR A 230 8.78 -17.03 0.30
C THR A 230 8.16 -18.08 1.22
N LEU A 231 7.95 -19.27 0.68
CA LEU A 231 7.47 -20.46 1.37
C LEU A 231 8.52 -21.57 1.26
N ASN A 232 8.89 -22.15 2.41
CA ASN A 232 9.96 -23.13 2.55
C ASN A 232 11.29 -22.63 1.95
N ASP A 233 11.85 -21.60 2.56
CA ASP A 233 13.04 -20.90 2.11
C ASP A 233 14.15 -20.94 3.18
N PRO A 234 15.20 -21.73 3.02
CA PRO A 234 16.27 -21.82 4.00
C PRO A 234 17.13 -20.54 4.11
N ASN A 235 17.14 -19.69 3.08
CA ASN A 235 17.95 -18.47 3.02
C ASN A 235 17.08 -17.18 3.00
N ASP A 236 15.90 -17.23 3.58
CA ASP A 236 14.81 -16.25 3.50
C ASP A 236 15.25 -14.77 3.61
N TRP A 237 16.18 -14.43 4.52
CA TRP A 237 16.60 -13.03 4.69
C TRP A 237 17.34 -12.48 3.47
N ASN A 238 18.30 -13.24 2.92
CA ASN A 238 19.06 -12.79 1.76
C ASN A 238 18.20 -12.81 0.50
N ASP A 239 17.43 -13.89 0.30
CA ASP A 239 16.56 -14.04 -0.84
C ASP A 239 15.53 -12.90 -0.90
N HIS A 240 14.95 -12.50 0.25
CA HIS A 240 14.04 -11.36 0.31
C HIS A 240 14.72 -10.03 -0.02
N MET A 241 15.95 -9.77 0.48
CA MET A 241 16.67 -8.55 0.13
C MET A 241 16.95 -8.46 -1.37
N GLU A 242 17.39 -9.57 -1.99
CA GLU A 242 17.66 -9.65 -3.43
C GLU A 242 16.36 -9.50 -4.25
N MET A 243 15.28 -10.17 -3.85
CA MET A 243 13.97 -10.07 -4.49
C MET A 243 13.39 -8.65 -4.44
N LEU A 244 13.49 -7.98 -3.29
CA LEU A 244 13.04 -6.61 -3.11
C LEU A 244 13.87 -5.63 -3.96
N ASP A 245 15.19 -5.78 -3.98
CA ASP A 245 16.07 -4.93 -4.81
C ASP A 245 15.79 -5.14 -6.31
N ALA A 246 15.63 -6.38 -6.75
CA ALA A 246 15.27 -6.70 -8.14
C ALA A 246 13.87 -6.17 -8.50
N GLY A 247 12.93 -6.19 -7.56
CA GLY A 247 11.60 -5.60 -7.74
C GLY A 247 11.67 -4.08 -7.92
N PHE A 248 12.33 -3.37 -7.02
CA PHE A 248 12.48 -1.91 -7.12
C PHE A 248 13.28 -1.46 -8.36
N ALA A 249 14.23 -2.26 -8.83
CA ALA A 249 15.01 -1.96 -10.03
C ALA A 249 14.18 -1.96 -11.32
N GLN A 250 12.97 -2.48 -11.31
CA GLN A 250 12.06 -2.47 -12.46
C GLN A 250 11.35 -1.13 -12.66
N TYR A 251 11.32 -0.28 -11.62
CA TYR A 251 10.72 1.05 -11.72
C TYR A 251 11.72 2.06 -12.27
N SER A 252 11.21 3.01 -13.02
CA SER A 252 11.96 4.17 -13.49
C SER A 252 11.25 5.46 -13.10
N GLU A 253 12.04 6.50 -12.80
CA GLU A 253 11.49 7.82 -12.55
C GLU A 253 10.98 8.44 -13.86
N VAL A 254 9.72 8.81 -13.89
CA VAL A 254 9.05 9.41 -15.04
C VAL A 254 8.52 10.78 -14.65
N MET A 255 8.91 11.81 -15.43
CA MET A 255 8.35 13.14 -15.28
C MET A 255 6.92 13.16 -15.79
N LEU A 256 5.97 13.63 -14.95
CA LEU A 256 4.56 13.73 -15.26
C LEU A 256 4.22 15.13 -15.81
N HIS A 257 4.76 16.19 -15.19
CA HIS A 257 4.72 17.56 -15.67
C HIS A 257 5.82 18.41 -14.98
N LYS A 258 6.10 19.57 -15.56
CA LYS A 258 7.00 20.58 -14.98
C LYS A 258 6.20 21.68 -14.30
N ALA A 259 6.81 22.37 -13.34
CA ALA A 259 6.26 23.60 -12.79
C ALA A 259 5.99 24.61 -13.93
N GLY A 260 4.81 25.20 -13.93
CA GLY A 260 4.35 26.13 -14.94
C GLY A 260 3.68 25.51 -16.18
N ASP A 261 3.72 24.18 -16.35
CA ASP A 261 2.99 23.52 -17.43
C ASP A 261 1.48 23.76 -17.31
N THR A 262 0.83 24.10 -18.42
CA THR A 262 -0.62 24.25 -18.46
C THR A 262 -1.29 22.88 -18.41
N ILE A 263 -2.02 22.62 -17.32
CA ILE A 263 -2.75 21.36 -17.10
C ILE A 263 -4.14 21.41 -17.69
N ALA A 264 -4.81 22.57 -17.62
CA ALA A 264 -6.16 22.80 -18.12
C ALA A 264 -6.39 24.30 -18.33
N ASN A 265 -7.58 24.66 -18.85
CA ASN A 265 -8.07 26.04 -18.82
C ASN A 265 -9.36 26.10 -18.00
N VAL A 266 -9.60 27.23 -17.33
CA VAL A 266 -10.83 27.54 -16.62
C VAL A 266 -11.48 28.76 -17.25
N ARG A 267 -12.81 28.70 -17.40
CA ARG A 267 -13.59 29.82 -17.96
C ARG A 267 -13.72 30.93 -16.93
N VAL A 268 -13.54 32.18 -17.35
CA VAL A 268 -13.69 33.36 -16.50
C VAL A 268 -15.00 34.07 -16.83
N PHE A 269 -15.74 34.50 -15.82
CA PHE A 269 -16.92 35.34 -15.94
C PHE A 269 -16.65 36.73 -15.36
N GLY A 270 -17.16 37.76 -16.04
CA GLY A 270 -17.05 39.15 -15.59
C GLY A 270 -15.63 39.71 -15.66
N GLY A 271 -14.77 39.13 -16.46
CA GLY A 271 -13.39 39.58 -16.69
C GLY A 271 -13.11 40.03 -18.11
N ASP A 272 -11.92 40.58 -18.31
CA ASP A 272 -11.38 41.03 -19.61
C ASP A 272 -10.90 39.87 -20.50
N THR A 273 -10.77 38.64 -19.93
CA THR A 273 -10.42 37.44 -20.68
C THR A 273 -11.52 36.38 -20.49
N ALA A 274 -11.77 35.56 -21.53
CA ALA A 274 -12.78 34.52 -21.49
C ALA A 274 -12.32 33.26 -20.73
N SER A 275 -11.01 33.06 -20.58
CA SER A 275 -10.42 31.92 -19.84
C SER A 275 -9.00 32.24 -19.42
N VAL A 276 -8.56 31.56 -18.34
CA VAL A 276 -7.17 31.57 -17.88
C VAL A 276 -6.64 30.14 -17.77
N PRO A 277 -5.33 29.93 -18.04
CA PRO A 277 -4.72 28.61 -17.86
C PRO A 277 -4.60 28.27 -16.38
N LEU A 278 -4.76 26.99 -16.06
CA LEU A 278 -4.39 26.39 -14.79
C LEU A 278 -3.00 25.76 -14.94
N ALA A 279 -2.03 26.31 -14.24
CA ALA A 279 -0.64 25.88 -14.28
C ALA A 279 -0.30 24.99 -13.10
N ALA A 280 0.55 24.01 -13.33
CA ALA A 280 1.16 23.18 -12.29
C ALA A 280 2.03 24.05 -11.39
N LYS A 281 1.88 23.90 -10.06
CA LYS A 281 2.69 24.65 -9.09
C LYS A 281 4.10 24.12 -8.98
N ASN A 282 4.25 22.78 -9.01
CA ASN A 282 5.52 22.09 -8.84
C ASN A 282 5.85 21.21 -10.05
N THR A 283 7.11 20.81 -10.18
CA THR A 283 7.50 19.68 -11.04
C THR A 283 7.17 18.40 -10.28
N VAL A 284 6.50 17.47 -10.96
CA VAL A 284 6.05 16.20 -10.38
C VAL A 284 6.60 15.04 -11.19
N THR A 285 7.20 14.07 -10.49
CA THR A 285 7.68 12.79 -11.02
C THR A 285 6.95 11.65 -10.30
N ALA A 286 6.94 10.47 -10.91
CA ALA A 286 6.50 9.22 -10.30
C ALA A 286 7.42 8.08 -10.72
N TYR A 287 7.56 7.06 -9.88
CA TYR A 287 8.26 5.82 -10.22
C TYR A 287 7.26 4.84 -10.81
N LEU A 288 7.47 4.47 -12.09
CA LEU A 288 6.54 3.67 -12.88
C LEU A 288 7.22 2.41 -13.43
N LEU A 289 6.44 1.33 -13.50
CA LEU A 289 6.78 0.16 -14.29
C LEU A 289 6.62 0.43 -15.79
N PRO A 290 7.28 -0.35 -16.66
CA PRO A 290 7.04 -0.27 -18.10
C PRO A 290 5.55 -0.41 -18.46
N GLY A 291 5.01 0.53 -19.25
CA GLY A 291 3.60 0.49 -19.68
C GLY A 291 2.59 1.07 -18.69
N GLU A 292 2.97 1.45 -17.47
CA GLU A 292 2.04 2.07 -16.50
C GLU A 292 1.66 3.51 -16.90
N LYS A 293 2.58 4.23 -17.56
CA LYS A 293 2.33 5.61 -17.99
C LYS A 293 1.10 5.71 -18.92
N GLU A 294 0.92 4.74 -19.80
CA GLU A 294 -0.19 4.66 -20.75
C GLU A 294 -1.52 4.31 -20.09
N LYS A 295 -1.49 3.63 -18.95
CA LYS A 295 -2.67 3.24 -18.14
C LYS A 295 -3.06 4.34 -17.15
N MET A 296 -2.18 5.33 -16.93
CA MET A 296 -2.35 6.34 -15.90
C MET A 296 -3.46 7.33 -16.26
N GLN A 297 -4.28 7.67 -15.29
CA GLN A 297 -5.32 8.67 -15.40
C GLN A 297 -4.89 9.98 -14.73
N ARG A 298 -5.19 11.11 -15.38
CA ARG A 298 -5.00 12.44 -14.80
C ARG A 298 -6.36 13.02 -14.42
N VAL A 299 -6.59 13.20 -13.12
CA VAL A 299 -7.85 13.69 -12.55
C VAL A 299 -7.63 15.10 -11.99
N ARG A 300 -8.42 16.05 -12.45
CA ARG A 300 -8.38 17.45 -11.99
C ARG A 300 -9.50 17.70 -10.97
N TYR A 301 -9.17 18.36 -9.88
CA TYR A 301 -10.10 18.86 -8.88
C TYR A 301 -10.06 20.39 -8.83
N GLY A 302 -11.20 21.00 -8.56
CA GLY A 302 -11.39 22.44 -8.50
C GLY A 302 -12.51 22.92 -9.42
N GLU A 303 -12.78 24.21 -9.36
CA GLU A 303 -13.87 24.84 -10.09
C GLU A 303 -13.68 24.75 -11.62
N LYS A 304 -14.78 24.56 -12.34
CA LYS A 304 -14.81 24.57 -13.81
C LYS A 304 -14.91 25.98 -14.38
N ILE A 305 -15.31 26.93 -13.55
CA ILE A 305 -15.46 28.34 -13.85
C ILE A 305 -14.89 29.17 -12.69
N CYS A 306 -14.46 30.39 -12.97
CA CYS A 306 -14.10 31.38 -11.96
C CYS A 306 -14.65 32.75 -12.34
N TYR A 307 -14.58 33.70 -11.41
CA TYR A 307 -15.04 35.07 -11.58
C TYR A 307 -13.85 36.02 -11.48
N ALA A 308 -13.88 37.09 -12.26
CA ALA A 308 -12.90 38.17 -12.14
C ALA A 308 -13.10 38.95 -10.81
N PRO A 309 -12.03 39.49 -10.21
CA PRO A 309 -10.66 39.43 -10.72
C PRO A 309 -9.99 38.09 -10.41
N VAL A 310 -9.20 37.59 -11.38
CA VAL A 310 -8.37 36.41 -11.22
C VAL A 310 -6.92 36.84 -11.00
N VAL A 311 -6.33 36.40 -9.91
CA VAL A 311 -4.95 36.73 -9.54
C VAL A 311 -4.03 35.60 -9.97
N ARG A 312 -3.04 35.92 -10.79
CA ARG A 312 -1.99 34.95 -11.18
C ARG A 312 -1.32 34.36 -9.95
N THR A 313 -1.00 33.06 -10.00
CA THR A 313 -0.40 32.26 -8.90
C THR A 313 -1.32 31.95 -7.72
N ALA A 314 -2.54 32.52 -7.66
CA ALA A 314 -3.52 32.10 -6.66
C ALA A 314 -3.91 30.62 -6.88
N GLN A 315 -4.15 29.92 -5.79
CA GLN A 315 -4.54 28.50 -5.86
C GLN A 315 -5.89 28.34 -6.56
N ALA A 316 -5.96 27.38 -7.49
CA ALA A 316 -7.12 27.17 -8.35
C ALA A 316 -7.64 25.72 -8.35
N GLY A 317 -6.99 24.83 -7.58
CA GLY A 317 -7.37 23.43 -7.50
C GLY A 317 -6.18 22.51 -7.30
N SER A 318 -6.35 21.27 -7.72
CA SER A 318 -5.29 20.25 -7.71
C SER A 318 -5.43 19.28 -8.89
N VAL A 319 -4.36 18.55 -9.16
CA VAL A 319 -4.33 17.44 -10.10
C VAL A 319 -3.79 16.19 -9.40
N GLU A 320 -4.40 15.05 -9.68
CA GLU A 320 -3.91 13.74 -9.25
C GLU A 320 -3.57 12.90 -10.48
N TYR A 321 -2.52 12.10 -10.33
CA TYR A 321 -2.13 11.06 -11.26
C TYR A 321 -2.42 9.71 -10.61
N ARG A 322 -3.29 8.92 -11.24
CA ARG A 322 -3.80 7.67 -10.69
C ARG A 322 -3.51 6.49 -11.60
N LEU A 323 -3.24 5.34 -10.99
CA LEU A 323 -3.21 4.04 -11.64
C LEU A 323 -4.25 3.16 -10.96
N GLY A 324 -5.40 2.95 -11.62
CA GLY A 324 -6.58 2.42 -10.95
C GLY A 324 -7.01 3.31 -9.78
N ASP A 325 -7.14 2.71 -8.59
CA ASP A 325 -7.49 3.43 -7.35
C ASP A 325 -6.28 4.05 -6.64
N CYS A 326 -5.05 3.66 -7.03
CA CYS A 326 -3.82 4.18 -6.42
C CYS A 326 -3.52 5.59 -6.92
N VAL A 327 -3.27 6.52 -5.99
CA VAL A 327 -2.81 7.88 -6.29
C VAL A 327 -1.28 7.91 -6.26
N LEU A 328 -0.67 7.95 -7.43
CA LEU A 328 0.78 7.95 -7.58
C LEU A 328 1.41 9.31 -7.24
N ALA A 329 0.73 10.40 -7.59
CA ALA A 329 1.23 11.75 -7.34
C ALA A 329 0.09 12.77 -7.32
N ARG A 330 0.33 13.89 -6.62
CA ARG A 330 -0.56 15.05 -6.55
C ARG A 330 0.21 16.33 -6.74
N ASP A 331 -0.44 17.34 -7.35
CA ASP A 331 0.07 18.70 -7.36
C ASP A 331 -1.05 19.72 -7.17
N THR A 332 -0.67 20.89 -6.67
CA THR A 332 -1.55 22.05 -6.59
C THR A 332 -1.56 22.76 -7.95
N LEU A 333 -2.74 23.17 -8.39
CA LEU A 333 -2.90 24.02 -9.56
C LEU A 333 -3.06 25.47 -9.14
N VAL A 334 -2.42 26.37 -9.88
CA VAL A 334 -2.52 27.81 -9.69
C VAL A 334 -3.01 28.47 -10.98
N TYR A 335 -3.57 29.66 -10.91
CA TYR A 335 -3.87 30.43 -12.11
C TYR A 335 -2.55 30.83 -12.79
N GLY A 336 -2.34 30.39 -14.03
CA GLY A 336 -1.17 30.72 -14.83
C GLY A 336 -1.28 32.08 -15.54
N GLY A 337 -2.45 32.68 -15.52
CA GLY A 337 -2.77 34.02 -16.04
C GLY A 337 -3.56 34.84 -15.03
N GLU A 338 -3.85 36.05 -15.40
CA GLU A 338 -4.73 36.97 -14.68
C GLU A 338 -5.92 37.35 -15.52
N SER A 339 -7.00 37.80 -14.90
CA SER A 339 -8.13 38.43 -15.54
C SER A 339 -8.64 39.57 -14.67
N LEU A 340 -8.67 40.74 -15.20
CA LEU A 340 -9.13 41.94 -14.49
C LEU A 340 -10.62 42.14 -14.71
N LEU A 341 -11.25 42.91 -13.84
CA LEU A 341 -12.58 43.42 -14.11
C LEU A 341 -12.50 44.33 -15.34
N PRO A 342 -13.49 44.28 -16.23
CA PRO A 342 -13.56 45.23 -17.37
C PRO A 342 -13.48 46.65 -16.81
N ALA A 343 -12.71 47.51 -17.47
CA ALA A 343 -12.75 48.92 -17.13
C ALA A 343 -14.19 49.40 -17.26
N GLU A 344 -14.72 50.03 -16.22
CA GLU A 344 -16.04 50.66 -16.34
C GLU A 344 -16.04 51.57 -17.56
N GLU A 345 -16.89 51.25 -18.55
CA GLU A 345 -17.12 52.21 -19.65
C GLU A 345 -17.66 53.46 -19.00
N LYS A 346 -16.91 54.57 -19.13
CA LYS A 346 -17.40 55.90 -18.70
C LYS A 346 -18.84 56.07 -19.19
N GLY A 347 -19.74 56.27 -18.25
CA GLY A 347 -21.16 56.39 -18.55
C GLY A 347 -21.35 57.45 -19.63
N ILE A 348 -22.41 57.33 -20.46
CA ILE A 348 -22.74 58.28 -21.51
C ILE A 348 -22.73 59.72 -21.01
N VAL A 349 -23.10 59.92 -19.72
CA VAL A 349 -23.07 61.23 -19.04
C VAL A 349 -21.65 61.77 -18.84
N GLU A 350 -20.68 60.92 -18.46
CA GLU A 350 -19.27 61.32 -18.32
C GLU A 350 -18.62 61.60 -19.66
N LYS A 351 -18.91 60.77 -20.70
CA LYS A 351 -18.46 61.03 -22.08
C LYS A 351 -19.03 62.32 -22.68
N ILE A 352 -20.25 62.71 -22.27
CA ILE A 352 -20.86 63.98 -22.64
C ILE A 352 -20.22 65.15 -21.89
N LEU A 353 -19.99 65.03 -20.58
CA LEU A 353 -19.34 66.08 -19.75
C LEU A 353 -17.91 66.38 -20.20
N GLU A 354 -17.10 65.40 -20.57
CA GLU A 354 -15.75 65.58 -21.12
C GLU A 354 -15.75 66.34 -22.47
N ARG A 355 -16.85 66.27 -23.25
CA ARG A 355 -17.00 67.01 -24.55
C ARG A 355 -17.34 68.49 -24.30
N PHE A 356 -17.82 68.86 -23.14
CA PHE A 356 -18.17 70.24 -22.81
C PHE A 356 -17.14 70.94 -21.95
N THR A 357 -16.10 70.24 -21.45
CA THR A 357 -15.02 70.77 -20.63
C THR A 357 -13.69 70.89 -21.37
N ASN A 358 -13.60 70.48 -22.64
CA ASN A 358 -12.53 70.75 -23.58
C ASN A 358 -13.04 71.70 -24.68
#